data_0c9eab210cf0b0aebbee81b65c3bac80
#
_entry.id   0c9eab210cf0b0aebbee81b65c3bac80
#
_cell.length_a   1.000
_cell.length_b   1.000
_cell.length_c   1.000
_cell.angle_alpha   90.00
_cell.angle_beta   90.00
_cell.angle_gamma   90.00
#
_symmetry.space_group_name_H-M   'P 1'
#
loop_
_entity.id
_entity.type
_entity.pdbx_description
1 polymer ?
#
loop_
_entity_poly.entity_id
_entity_poly.type
_entity_poly.pdbx_seq_one_letter_code
_entity_poly.pdbx_strand_id
1 'polypeptide(L)'
;MQHDEFIGKVQALTRLPDRGTSERATRAVLSTLAERLPSGLAGHVAAQLPPTLAAPMRQTTSGERFDLTTFAGRIAGRAETDEDAAVREAAAVLEVLDAALTPELTEKLAAALPRDIGGLLPVGRATEDTD
;
A
#
# COMPACT_ATOMS: atom_id res chain seq x y z
N MET A 1 2.63 7.99 12.31
CA MET A 1 3.38 6.74 12.55
C MET A 1 4.81 6.92 12.06
N GLN A 2 5.80 6.53 12.85
CA GLN A 2 7.20 6.66 12.47
C GLN A 2 7.63 5.53 11.54
N HIS A 3 8.73 5.75 10.80
CA HIS A 3 9.25 4.78 9.84
C HIS A 3 9.45 3.40 10.46
N ASP A 4 10.17 3.33 11.58
CA ASP A 4 10.50 2.05 12.23
C ASP A 4 9.28 1.31 12.73
N GLU A 5 8.27 2.02 13.20
CA GLU A 5 7.02 1.45 13.65
C GLU A 5 6.24 0.86 12.47
N PHE A 6 6.20 1.59 11.35
CA PHE A 6 5.52 1.12 10.14
C PHE A 6 6.15 -0.18 9.64
N ILE A 7 7.47 -0.19 9.47
CA ILE A 7 8.20 -1.36 8.98
C ILE A 7 8.07 -2.55 9.94
N GLY A 8 8.15 -2.29 11.25
CA GLY A 8 7.99 -3.35 12.25
C GLY A 8 6.61 -4.02 12.19
N LYS A 9 5.56 -3.23 11.97
CA LYS A 9 4.20 -3.77 11.81
C LYS A 9 4.05 -4.59 10.53
N VAL A 10 4.63 -4.12 9.43
CA VAL A 10 4.62 -4.87 8.17
C VAL A 10 5.35 -6.20 8.36
N GLN A 11 6.52 -6.17 8.99
CA GLN A 11 7.29 -7.40 9.26
C GLN A 11 6.50 -8.39 10.10
N ALA A 12 5.81 -7.91 11.14
CA ALA A 12 5.01 -8.77 12.02
C ALA A 12 3.85 -9.42 11.26
N LEU A 13 3.17 -8.68 10.39
CA LEU A 13 2.03 -9.18 9.64
C LEU A 13 2.43 -10.15 8.53
N THR A 14 3.57 -9.92 7.88
CA THR A 14 4.04 -10.73 6.76
C THR A 14 4.94 -11.89 7.19
N ARG A 15 5.53 -11.79 8.38
CA ARG A 15 6.55 -12.72 8.87
C ARG A 15 7.78 -12.78 7.97
N LEU A 16 8.09 -11.69 7.28
CA LEU A 16 9.30 -11.60 6.46
C LEU A 16 10.53 -11.73 7.37
N PRO A 17 11.64 -12.30 6.83
CA PRO A 17 12.74 -12.72 7.68
C PRO A 17 13.52 -11.58 8.32
N ASP A 18 13.54 -10.40 7.70
CA ASP A 18 14.31 -9.29 8.23
C ASP A 18 13.67 -7.94 7.86
N ARG A 19 14.25 -6.88 8.44
CA ARG A 19 13.78 -5.54 8.26
C ARG A 19 14.00 -5.00 6.85
N GLY A 20 15.12 -5.36 6.23
CA GLY A 20 15.43 -4.92 4.87
C GLY A 20 14.44 -5.45 3.84
N THR A 21 14.05 -6.71 3.96
CA THR A 21 13.03 -7.31 3.10
C THR A 21 11.67 -6.63 3.30
N SER A 22 11.33 -6.33 4.55
CA SER A 22 10.08 -5.63 4.88
C SER A 22 10.06 -4.20 4.32
N GLU A 23 11.19 -3.50 4.36
CA GLU A 23 11.30 -2.17 3.75
C GLU A 23 11.16 -2.23 2.23
N ARG A 24 11.79 -3.21 1.59
CA ARG A 24 11.67 -3.39 0.14
C ARG A 24 10.23 -3.63 -0.27
N ALA A 25 9.55 -4.53 0.44
CA ALA A 25 8.14 -4.82 0.19
C ALA A 25 7.28 -3.55 0.36
N THR A 26 7.51 -2.82 1.44
CA THR A 26 6.76 -1.59 1.71
C THR A 26 6.95 -0.56 0.61
N ARG A 27 8.19 -0.32 0.18
CA ARG A 27 8.47 0.64 -0.90
C ARG A 27 7.85 0.20 -2.22
N ALA A 28 7.91 -1.09 -2.52
CA ALA A 28 7.30 -1.64 -3.74
C ALA A 28 5.79 -1.40 -3.75
N VAL A 29 5.13 -1.66 -2.63
CA VAL A 29 3.67 -1.46 -2.51
C VAL A 29 3.32 0.03 -2.61
N LEU A 30 4.01 0.89 -1.87
CA LEU A 30 3.70 2.32 -1.86
C LEU A 30 3.94 2.98 -3.22
N SER A 31 5.02 2.64 -3.92
CA SER A 31 5.27 3.20 -5.25
C SER A 31 4.22 2.72 -6.26
N THR A 32 3.85 1.46 -6.21
CA THR A 32 2.82 0.89 -7.11
C THR A 32 1.45 1.49 -6.81
N LEU A 33 1.13 1.69 -5.53
CA LEU A 33 -0.10 2.35 -5.11
C LEU A 33 -0.17 3.77 -5.67
N ALA A 34 0.93 4.54 -5.58
CA ALA A 34 0.96 5.91 -6.10
C ALA A 34 0.72 5.95 -7.61
N GLU A 35 1.22 4.96 -8.36
CA GLU A 35 0.96 4.86 -9.80
C GLU A 35 -0.54 4.71 -10.10
N ARG A 36 -1.26 4.02 -9.24
CA ARG A 36 -2.69 3.75 -9.41
C ARG A 36 -3.59 4.91 -9.00
N LEU A 37 -3.13 5.77 -8.10
CA LEU A 37 -3.94 6.85 -7.54
C LEU A 37 -3.90 8.12 -8.37
N PRO A 38 -4.95 8.97 -8.32
CA PRO A 38 -4.85 10.33 -8.81
C PRO A 38 -3.72 11.08 -8.09
N SER A 39 -3.03 11.98 -8.81
CA SER A 39 -1.84 12.65 -8.29
C SER A 39 -2.10 13.43 -6.99
N GLY A 40 -3.23 14.12 -6.90
CA GLY A 40 -3.60 14.86 -5.69
C GLY A 40 -3.76 13.96 -4.48
N LEU A 41 -4.42 12.81 -4.67
CA LEU A 41 -4.63 11.86 -3.59
C LEU A 41 -3.32 11.19 -3.17
N ALA A 42 -2.48 10.80 -4.14
CA ALA A 42 -1.16 10.24 -3.84
C ALA A 42 -0.33 11.20 -3.00
N GLY A 43 -0.38 12.49 -3.33
CA GLY A 43 0.31 13.54 -2.57
C GLY A 43 -0.22 13.68 -1.15
N HIS A 44 -1.54 13.60 -0.96
CA HIS A 44 -2.14 13.68 0.38
C HIS A 44 -1.74 12.48 1.24
N VAL A 45 -1.73 11.27 0.67
CA VAL A 45 -1.28 10.07 1.38
C VAL A 45 0.18 10.22 1.78
N ALA A 46 1.04 10.60 0.83
CA ALA A 46 2.47 10.80 1.10
C ALA A 46 2.70 11.82 2.21
N ALA A 47 1.89 12.89 2.27
CA ALA A 47 2.04 13.94 3.27
C ALA A 47 1.78 13.46 4.71
N GLN A 48 1.05 12.35 4.88
CA GLN A 48 0.79 11.78 6.21
C GLN A 48 1.79 10.68 6.60
N LEU A 49 2.77 10.41 5.74
CA LEU A 49 3.79 9.39 5.99
C LEU A 49 5.14 10.02 6.35
N PRO A 50 6.00 9.30 7.08
CA PRO A 50 7.38 9.76 7.28
C PRO A 50 8.08 9.97 5.93
N PRO A 51 9.01 10.91 5.84
CA PRO A 51 9.64 11.26 4.55
C PRO A 51 10.24 10.07 3.79
N THR A 52 10.82 9.11 4.50
CA THR A 52 11.44 7.92 3.88
C THR A 52 10.41 7.01 3.21
N LEU A 53 9.18 6.98 3.72
CA LEU A 53 8.08 6.20 3.13
C LEU A 53 7.30 7.02 2.11
N ALA A 54 7.26 8.34 2.26
CA ALA A 54 6.63 9.24 1.30
C ALA A 54 7.41 9.30 -0.03
N ALA A 55 8.73 9.21 0.03
CA ALA A 55 9.60 9.37 -1.14
C ALA A 55 9.24 8.41 -2.29
N PRO A 56 9.04 7.10 -2.07
CA PRO A 56 8.64 6.21 -3.15
C PRO A 56 7.35 6.63 -3.86
N MET A 57 6.41 7.21 -3.13
CA MET A 57 5.14 7.66 -3.69
C MET A 57 5.32 8.93 -4.53
N ARG A 58 6.26 9.80 -4.15
CA ARG A 58 6.50 11.07 -4.84
C ARG A 58 7.40 10.95 -6.06
N GLN A 59 8.13 9.84 -6.19
CA GLN A 59 9.09 9.61 -7.26
C GLN A 59 8.48 8.91 -8.47
N THR A 60 7.20 8.63 -8.45
CA THR A 60 6.55 7.89 -9.53
C THR A 60 5.43 8.72 -10.16
N THR A 61 5.09 8.38 -11.40
CA THR A 61 3.92 8.96 -12.07
C THR A 61 2.65 8.36 -11.45
N SER A 62 1.53 9.06 -11.63
CA SER A 62 0.26 8.64 -11.04
C SER A 62 -0.85 8.65 -12.08
N GLY A 63 -2.03 8.13 -11.71
CA GLY A 63 -3.22 8.17 -12.52
C GLY A 63 -3.35 7.05 -13.53
N GLU A 64 -2.54 5.99 -13.43
CA GLU A 64 -2.70 4.81 -14.29
C GLU A 64 -3.87 3.95 -13.81
N ARG A 65 -4.54 3.29 -14.76
CA ARG A 65 -5.63 2.37 -14.43
C ARG A 65 -5.17 0.94 -14.65
N PHE A 66 -5.20 0.15 -13.59
CA PHE A 66 -4.89 -1.28 -13.64
C PHE A 66 -5.58 -2.01 -12.49
N ASP A 67 -5.72 -3.30 -12.64
CA ASP A 67 -6.41 -4.17 -11.67
C ASP A 67 -5.42 -4.79 -10.67
N LEU A 68 -5.94 -5.64 -9.79
CA LEU A 68 -5.15 -6.32 -8.77
C LEU A 68 -4.06 -7.22 -9.40
N THR A 69 -4.33 -7.88 -10.50
CA THR A 69 -3.35 -8.74 -11.16
C THR A 69 -2.13 -7.93 -11.60
N THR A 70 -2.33 -6.78 -12.22
CA THR A 70 -1.24 -5.89 -12.62
C THR A 70 -0.55 -5.29 -11.41
N PHE A 71 -1.34 -4.90 -10.39
CA PHE A 71 -0.82 -4.38 -9.12
C PHE A 71 0.15 -5.39 -8.49
N ALA A 72 -0.29 -6.62 -8.32
CA ALA A 72 0.52 -7.70 -7.74
C ALA A 72 1.76 -8.00 -8.59
N GLY A 73 1.62 -8.01 -9.92
CA GLY A 73 2.74 -8.26 -10.83
C GLY A 73 3.84 -7.21 -10.72
N ARG A 74 3.46 -5.93 -10.62
CA ARG A 74 4.42 -4.84 -10.43
C ARG A 74 5.13 -4.94 -9.10
N ILE A 75 4.38 -5.23 -8.03
CA ILE A 75 4.95 -5.40 -6.68
C ILE A 75 5.91 -6.59 -6.68
N ALA A 76 5.52 -7.72 -7.26
CA ALA A 76 6.35 -8.91 -7.31
C ALA A 76 7.70 -8.62 -7.98
N GLY A 77 7.70 -7.90 -9.07
CA GLY A 77 8.94 -7.52 -9.76
C GLY A 77 9.82 -6.61 -8.93
N ARG A 78 9.22 -5.61 -8.26
CA ARG A 78 9.95 -4.62 -7.45
C ARG A 78 10.43 -5.17 -6.12
N ALA A 79 9.66 -6.05 -5.51
CA ALA A 79 10.00 -6.70 -4.23
C ALA A 79 10.78 -8.00 -4.42
N GLU A 80 11.01 -8.42 -5.65
CA GLU A 80 11.73 -9.65 -5.98
C GLU A 80 11.09 -10.88 -5.34
N THR A 81 9.78 -11.03 -5.55
CA THR A 81 9.00 -12.15 -5.02
C THR A 81 7.96 -12.62 -6.06
N ASP A 82 7.17 -13.64 -5.71
CA ASP A 82 6.09 -14.09 -6.59
C ASP A 82 4.80 -13.29 -6.34
N GLU A 83 3.79 -13.46 -7.22
CA GLU A 83 2.55 -12.70 -7.15
C GLU A 83 1.73 -13.02 -5.90
N ASP A 84 1.70 -14.27 -5.45
CA ASP A 84 0.96 -14.64 -4.24
C ASP A 84 1.56 -13.96 -3.00
N ALA A 85 2.89 -13.96 -2.89
CA ALA A 85 3.58 -13.24 -1.83
C ALA A 85 3.36 -11.74 -1.95
N ALA A 86 3.35 -11.19 -3.18
CA ALA A 86 3.10 -9.77 -3.41
C ALA A 86 1.72 -9.35 -2.91
N VAL A 87 0.69 -10.17 -3.13
CA VAL A 87 -0.66 -9.87 -2.61
C VAL A 87 -0.68 -9.86 -1.08
N ARG A 88 -0.01 -10.82 -0.44
CA ARG A 88 0.09 -10.84 1.03
C ARG A 88 0.82 -9.62 1.56
N GLU A 89 1.92 -9.24 0.91
CA GLU A 89 2.69 -8.05 1.29
C GLU A 89 1.88 -6.78 1.08
N ALA A 90 1.16 -6.69 -0.04
CA ALA A 90 0.29 -5.55 -0.31
C ALA A 90 -0.81 -5.43 0.74
N ALA A 91 -1.45 -6.53 1.10
CA ALA A 91 -2.50 -6.53 2.13
C ALA A 91 -1.95 -6.04 3.48
N ALA A 92 -0.75 -6.50 3.85
CA ALA A 92 -0.12 -6.08 5.10
C ALA A 92 0.24 -4.59 5.08
N VAL A 93 0.86 -4.11 4.00
CA VAL A 93 1.23 -2.70 3.87
C VAL A 93 -0.01 -1.81 3.89
N LEU A 94 -1.07 -2.19 3.18
CA LEU A 94 -2.31 -1.41 3.15
C LEU A 94 -3.00 -1.41 4.52
N GLU A 95 -2.91 -2.50 5.28
CA GLU A 95 -3.45 -2.53 6.65
C GLU A 95 -2.71 -1.56 7.57
N VAL A 96 -1.37 -1.54 7.49
CA VAL A 96 -0.57 -0.60 8.29
C VAL A 96 -0.81 0.83 7.81
N LEU A 97 -0.93 1.04 6.51
CA LEU A 97 -1.23 2.34 5.92
C LEU A 97 -2.57 2.88 6.45
N ASP A 98 -3.60 2.03 6.51
CA ASP A 98 -4.90 2.39 7.07
C ASP A 98 -4.76 2.95 8.50
N ALA A 99 -3.93 2.31 9.31
CA ALA A 99 -3.69 2.76 10.69
C ALA A 99 -2.85 4.05 10.75
N ALA A 100 -2.05 4.32 9.73
CA ALA A 100 -1.18 5.50 9.68
C ALA A 100 -1.89 6.76 9.17
N LEU A 101 -2.97 6.61 8.43
CA LEU A 101 -3.70 7.71 7.80
C LEU A 101 -4.90 8.12 8.65
N THR A 102 -5.38 9.36 8.45
CA THR A 102 -6.65 9.79 9.04
C THR A 102 -7.80 8.97 8.44
N PRO A 103 -8.91 8.76 9.18
CA PRO A 103 -10.05 8.02 8.64
C PRO A 103 -10.62 8.61 7.36
N GLU A 104 -10.67 9.93 7.25
CA GLU A 104 -11.17 10.60 6.04
C GLU A 104 -10.30 10.28 4.83
N LEU A 105 -8.99 10.25 5.01
CA LEU A 105 -8.07 9.95 3.91
C LEU A 105 -8.15 8.47 3.52
N THR A 106 -8.30 7.58 4.49
CA THR A 106 -8.48 6.15 4.22
C THR A 106 -9.74 5.89 3.41
N GLU A 107 -10.84 6.59 3.72
CA GLU A 107 -12.08 6.48 2.96
C GLU A 107 -11.91 6.96 1.51
N LYS A 108 -11.21 8.06 1.32
CA LYS A 108 -10.92 8.58 -0.02
C LYS A 108 -10.04 7.62 -0.81
N LEU A 109 -9.07 7.01 -0.14
CA LEU A 109 -8.20 6.01 -0.75
C LEU A 109 -9.01 4.80 -1.23
N ALA A 110 -9.86 4.27 -0.37
CA ALA A 110 -10.71 3.14 -0.73
C ALA A 110 -11.63 3.45 -1.91
N ALA A 111 -12.21 4.66 -1.92
CA ALA A 111 -13.10 5.09 -3.00
C ALA A 111 -12.38 5.27 -4.35
N ALA A 112 -11.09 5.60 -4.31
CA ALA A 112 -10.29 5.83 -5.53
C ALA A 112 -9.75 4.56 -6.14
N LEU A 113 -9.70 3.46 -5.39
CA LEU A 113 -9.16 2.19 -5.86
C LEU A 113 -10.24 1.32 -6.49
N PRO A 114 -9.89 0.47 -7.48
CA PRO A 114 -10.84 -0.52 -7.98
C PRO A 114 -11.18 -1.49 -6.85
N ARG A 115 -12.34 -2.12 -6.95
CA ARG A 115 -12.89 -2.96 -5.88
C ARG A 115 -11.92 -4.07 -5.44
N ASP A 116 -11.22 -4.68 -6.38
CA ASP A 116 -10.29 -5.76 -6.11
C ASP A 116 -9.10 -5.31 -5.27
N ILE A 117 -8.51 -4.16 -5.56
CA ILE A 117 -7.40 -3.60 -4.77
C ILE A 117 -7.94 -3.01 -3.46
N GLY A 118 -9.05 -2.29 -3.54
CA GLY A 118 -9.68 -1.66 -2.37
C GLY A 118 -10.08 -2.67 -1.29
N GLY A 119 -10.40 -3.90 -1.69
CA GLY A 119 -10.70 -4.98 -0.76
C GLY A 119 -9.54 -5.40 0.13
N LEU A 120 -8.32 -4.96 -0.17
CA LEU A 120 -7.16 -5.20 0.69
C LEU A 120 -7.09 -4.23 1.87
N LEU A 121 -7.83 -3.12 1.80
CA LEU A 121 -7.91 -2.17 2.91
C LEU A 121 -8.95 -2.64 3.92
N PRO A 122 -8.71 -2.44 5.24
CA PRO A 122 -9.71 -2.80 6.27
C PRO A 122 -11.06 -2.14 6.04
N VAL A 123 -11.12 -0.88 5.65
CA VAL A 123 -12.38 -0.18 5.39
C VAL A 123 -13.10 -0.78 4.18
N GLY A 124 -12.38 -1.19 3.13
CA GLY A 124 -12.95 -1.85 1.96
C GLY A 124 -13.53 -3.21 2.30
N ARG A 125 -12.84 -3.99 3.13
CA ARG A 125 -13.32 -5.29 3.61
C ARG A 125 -14.56 -5.15 4.46
N ALA A 126 -14.59 -4.16 5.36
CA ALA A 126 -15.75 -3.91 6.22
C ALA A 126 -16.99 -3.56 5.38
N THR A 127 -16.83 -2.80 4.30
CA THR A 127 -17.92 -2.47 3.39
C THR A 127 -18.45 -3.71 2.67
N GLU A 128 -17.57 -4.60 2.24
CA GLU A 128 -17.97 -5.87 1.62
C GLU A 128 -18.69 -6.78 2.60
N ASP A 129 -18.23 -6.84 3.84
CA ASP A 129 -18.80 -7.71 4.87
C ASP A 129 -20.21 -7.28 5.28
N THR A 130 -20.59 -6.03 5.08
CA THR A 130 -21.92 -5.52 5.45
C THR A 130 -22.98 -5.73 4.35
N ASP A 131 -22.58 -6.17 3.20
CA ASP A 131 -23.49 -6.52 2.11
C ASP A 131 -23.97 -7.96 2.27
#